data_65cbff4929e00b6c7cb57d86186e6f33
#
_entry.id   65cbff4929e00b6c7cb57d86186e6f33
#
_cell.length_a   1.000
_cell.length_b   1.000
_cell.length_c   1.000
_cell.angle_alpha   90.00
_cell.angle_beta   90.00
_cell.angle_gamma   90.00
#
_symmetry.space_group_name_H-M   'P 1'
#
loop_
_entity.id
_entity.type
_entity.pdbx_description
1 polymer ?
#
loop_
_entity_poly.entity_id
_entity_poly.type
_entity_poly.pdbx_seq_one_letter_code
_entity_poly.pdbx_strand_id
1 'polypeptide(L)'
;IDGAEFANEPNMMEDTGFPAGYTPSDYRRDQDLFFAWVRANYPECICIGPSSVGEGLTINGGDDNSKSGGIEQLVRENCSTTDLLEGTKEPLDVFSYHYYNGVSERLASVMPSGHWLADTAHTEAYLDVALNCARTYAPLRDKYCPGGEMWVTESGDAGGGGDTWASTYLDVFRTLNELAGFAAITDGVIFHNTLASSDYGFLAREVFDPRPNYFAVLLWNRLMGTT
;
A
#
# COMPACT_ATOMS: atom_id res chain seq x y z
N ILE A 1 -19.96 1.81 -10.76
CA ILE A 1 -18.65 1.27 -10.28
C ILE A 1 -17.61 1.83 -11.23
N ASP A 2 -16.65 2.58 -10.70
CA ASP A 2 -15.62 3.25 -11.52
C ASP A 2 -14.40 2.36 -11.73
N GLY A 3 -14.05 1.53 -10.75
CA GLY A 3 -12.94 0.59 -10.83
C GLY A 3 -13.15 -0.65 -9.98
N ALA A 4 -12.44 -1.72 -10.30
CA ALA A 4 -12.47 -2.99 -9.59
C ALA A 4 -11.06 -3.58 -9.44
N GLU A 5 -10.71 -3.99 -8.23
CA GLU A 5 -9.57 -4.83 -7.92
C GLU A 5 -10.03 -6.28 -7.66
N PHE A 6 -9.21 -7.24 -8.09
CA PHE A 6 -9.59 -8.65 -7.95
C PHE A 6 -9.48 -9.15 -6.51
N ALA A 7 -8.38 -8.80 -5.83
CA ALA A 7 -8.09 -9.34 -4.51
C ALA A 7 -7.27 -8.36 -3.67
N ASN A 8 -7.38 -8.47 -2.35
CA ASN A 8 -6.60 -7.69 -1.39
C ASN A 8 -5.27 -8.38 -1.08
N GLU A 9 -4.17 -7.66 -1.23
CA GLU A 9 -2.80 -8.09 -0.87
C GLU A 9 -2.47 -9.54 -1.28
N PRO A 10 -2.66 -9.90 -2.56
CA PRO A 10 -2.57 -11.30 -3.00
C PRO A 10 -1.16 -11.90 -2.86
N ASN A 11 -0.15 -11.09 -2.68
CA ASN A 11 1.21 -11.56 -2.38
C ASN A 11 1.39 -12.01 -0.91
N MET A 12 0.36 -11.82 -0.08
CA MET A 12 0.24 -12.35 1.28
C MET A 12 -0.83 -13.45 1.36
N MET A 13 -0.83 -14.40 0.42
CA MET A 13 -1.93 -15.35 0.19
C MET A 13 -2.41 -16.10 1.43
N GLU A 14 -1.50 -16.51 2.31
CA GLU A 14 -1.85 -17.27 3.51
C GLU A 14 -2.62 -16.40 4.53
N ASP A 15 -2.39 -15.09 4.53
CA ASP A 15 -2.93 -14.16 5.52
C ASP A 15 -4.18 -13.41 5.02
N THR A 16 -4.45 -13.43 3.71
CA THR A 16 -5.50 -12.60 3.08
C THR A 16 -6.73 -13.39 2.62
N GLY A 17 -6.90 -14.60 3.14
CA GLY A 17 -8.12 -15.39 3.00
C GLY A 17 -8.22 -16.23 1.73
N PHE A 18 -7.15 -16.42 1.01
CA PHE A 18 -7.11 -17.38 -0.11
C PHE A 18 -7.20 -18.84 0.41
N PRO A 19 -7.70 -19.77 -0.42
CA PRO A 19 -7.74 -21.18 -0.05
C PRO A 19 -6.34 -21.75 0.23
N ALA A 20 -6.25 -22.69 1.15
CA ALA A 20 -4.98 -23.39 1.43
C ALA A 20 -4.39 -24.01 0.16
N GLY A 21 -3.12 -23.73 -0.11
CA GLY A 21 -2.43 -24.20 -1.31
C GLY A 21 -2.73 -23.38 -2.58
N TYR A 22 -3.37 -22.22 -2.46
CA TYR A 22 -3.54 -21.28 -3.57
C TYR A 22 -2.17 -20.78 -4.03
N THR A 23 -1.98 -20.70 -5.35
CA THR A 23 -0.70 -20.40 -5.96
C THR A 23 -0.75 -19.13 -6.80
N PRO A 24 0.40 -18.51 -7.13
CA PRO A 24 0.45 -17.43 -8.10
C PRO A 24 -0.19 -17.79 -9.46
N SER A 25 -0.12 -19.04 -9.86
CA SER A 25 -0.78 -19.53 -11.08
C SER A 25 -2.31 -19.51 -10.97
N ASP A 26 -2.84 -19.86 -9.80
CA ASP A 26 -4.28 -19.78 -9.53
C ASP A 26 -4.73 -18.31 -9.52
N TYR A 27 -3.95 -17.43 -8.88
CA TYR A 27 -4.22 -15.99 -8.88
C TYR A 27 -4.32 -15.43 -10.31
N ARG A 28 -3.33 -15.71 -11.17
CA ARG A 28 -3.34 -15.22 -12.57
C ARG A 28 -4.56 -15.72 -13.33
N ARG A 29 -4.91 -17.00 -13.20
CA ARG A 29 -6.11 -17.56 -13.81
C ARG A 29 -7.38 -16.85 -13.35
N ASP A 30 -7.52 -16.66 -12.06
CA ASP A 30 -8.74 -16.12 -11.47
C ASP A 30 -8.85 -14.61 -11.69
N GLN A 31 -7.75 -13.87 -11.66
CA GLN A 31 -7.71 -12.46 -12.06
C GLN A 31 -8.11 -12.28 -13.54
N ASP A 32 -7.57 -13.10 -14.45
CA ASP A 32 -7.93 -13.05 -15.87
C ASP A 32 -9.43 -13.31 -16.06
N LEU A 33 -10.00 -14.30 -15.38
CA LEU A 33 -11.43 -14.59 -15.43
C LEU A 33 -12.27 -13.43 -14.89
N PHE A 34 -11.85 -12.84 -13.78
CA PHE A 34 -12.54 -11.72 -13.15
C PHE A 34 -12.53 -10.48 -14.07
N PHE A 35 -11.35 -10.09 -14.59
CA PHE A 35 -11.27 -8.92 -15.46
C PHE A 35 -11.95 -9.12 -16.79
N ALA A 36 -11.89 -10.30 -17.39
CA ALA A 36 -12.66 -10.62 -18.59
C ALA A 36 -14.17 -10.45 -18.34
N TRP A 37 -14.65 -10.90 -17.18
CA TRP A 37 -16.05 -10.71 -16.78
C TRP A 37 -16.41 -9.25 -16.52
N VAL A 38 -15.55 -8.49 -15.85
CA VAL A 38 -15.74 -7.04 -15.61
C VAL A 38 -15.86 -6.31 -16.94
N ARG A 39 -14.92 -6.51 -17.85
CA ARG A 39 -14.94 -5.85 -19.17
C ARG A 39 -16.19 -6.19 -20.00
N ALA A 40 -16.66 -7.43 -19.91
CA ALA A 40 -17.85 -7.87 -20.64
C ALA A 40 -19.15 -7.29 -20.07
N ASN A 41 -19.24 -7.04 -18.77
CA ASN A 41 -20.48 -6.63 -18.09
C ASN A 41 -20.48 -5.15 -17.68
N TYR A 42 -19.30 -4.56 -17.48
CA TYR A 42 -19.10 -3.18 -17.05
C TYR A 42 -17.97 -2.52 -17.85
N PRO A 43 -18.16 -2.24 -19.14
CA PRO A 43 -17.09 -1.81 -20.05
C PRO A 43 -16.42 -0.48 -19.67
N GLU A 44 -17.08 0.34 -18.87
CA GLU A 44 -16.52 1.61 -18.34
C GLU A 44 -15.75 1.43 -17.01
N CYS A 45 -15.77 0.22 -16.42
CA CYS A 45 -15.09 -0.06 -15.17
C CYS A 45 -13.63 -0.36 -15.45
N ILE A 46 -12.71 0.39 -14.81
CA ILE A 46 -11.27 0.16 -14.92
C ILE A 46 -10.84 -1.05 -14.09
N CYS A 47 -9.96 -1.89 -14.63
CA CYS A 47 -9.36 -3.04 -13.96
C CYS A 47 -8.07 -2.61 -13.28
N ILE A 48 -8.07 -2.64 -11.95
CA ILE A 48 -7.00 -2.15 -11.09
C ILE A 48 -6.30 -3.35 -10.44
N GLY A 49 -5.00 -3.32 -10.32
CA GLY A 49 -4.26 -4.38 -9.62
C GLY A 49 -2.73 -4.20 -9.67
N PRO A 50 -2.00 -5.06 -8.96
CA PRO A 50 -2.46 -6.22 -8.21
C PRO A 50 -2.74 -5.97 -6.72
N SER A 51 -2.62 -4.75 -6.20
CA SER A 51 -2.77 -4.42 -4.77
C SER A 51 -1.75 -5.13 -3.87
N SER A 52 -0.55 -5.35 -4.37
CA SER A 52 0.54 -5.97 -3.61
C SER A 52 1.03 -5.07 -2.49
N VAL A 53 1.53 -5.65 -1.41
CA VAL A 53 2.07 -4.94 -0.25
C VAL A 53 3.49 -5.40 0.08
N GLY A 54 4.28 -4.54 0.72
CA GLY A 54 5.52 -4.92 1.39
C GLY A 54 6.78 -4.93 0.54
N GLU A 55 6.71 -4.77 -0.78
CA GLU A 55 7.90 -4.63 -1.60
C GLU A 55 8.49 -3.21 -1.51
N GLY A 56 9.80 -3.10 -1.45
CA GLY A 56 10.49 -1.81 -1.32
C GLY A 56 10.50 -1.21 0.08
N LEU A 57 10.09 -1.98 1.09
CA LEU A 57 10.17 -1.55 2.49
C LEU A 57 11.60 -1.57 3.04
N THR A 58 12.53 -2.22 2.36
CA THR A 58 13.93 -2.22 2.75
C THR A 58 14.59 -0.89 2.41
N ILE A 59 15.25 -0.30 3.39
CA ILE A 59 16.00 0.93 3.19
C ILE A 59 17.34 0.57 2.52
N ASN A 60 17.65 1.21 1.39
CA ASN A 60 18.92 1.03 0.69
C ASN A 60 20.10 1.31 1.63
N GLY A 61 20.94 0.30 1.88
CA GLY A 61 22.09 0.38 2.75
C GLY A 61 21.80 0.18 4.24
N GLY A 62 20.57 -0.16 4.60
CA GLY A 62 20.25 -0.63 5.93
C GLY A 62 20.86 -2.01 6.17
N ASP A 63 21.53 -2.17 7.30
CA ASP A 63 21.91 -3.49 7.82
C ASP A 63 20.67 -4.39 7.86
N ASP A 64 20.86 -5.71 7.85
CA ASP A 64 19.80 -6.75 8.01
C ASP A 64 18.85 -6.53 9.20
N ASN A 65 19.07 -5.50 9.97
CA ASN A 65 18.29 -5.02 11.10
C ASN A 65 17.30 -3.89 10.78
N SER A 66 17.11 -3.49 9.50
CA SER A 66 16.03 -2.55 9.19
C SER A 66 14.71 -3.22 9.53
N LYS A 67 13.90 -2.59 10.37
CA LYS A 67 12.67 -3.15 10.90
C LYS A 67 11.66 -3.53 9.79
N SER A 68 11.78 -2.90 8.65
CA SER A 68 10.97 -3.17 7.46
C SER A 68 11.51 -4.31 6.59
N GLY A 69 12.80 -4.64 6.67
CA GLY A 69 13.44 -5.66 5.83
C GLY A 69 12.84 -7.06 6.00
N GLY A 70 12.38 -7.37 7.21
CA GLY A 70 11.73 -8.66 7.48
C GLY A 70 10.41 -8.85 6.73
N ILE A 71 9.64 -7.78 6.52
CA ILE A 71 8.38 -7.85 5.76
C ILE A 71 8.68 -8.03 4.28
N GLU A 72 9.61 -7.28 3.73
CA GLU A 72 10.00 -7.41 2.32
C GLU A 72 10.55 -8.80 2.01
N GLN A 73 11.37 -9.36 2.89
CA GLN A 73 11.89 -10.71 2.76
C GLN A 73 10.75 -11.74 2.78
N LEU A 74 9.81 -11.63 3.74
CA LEU A 74 8.66 -12.52 3.84
C LEU A 74 7.84 -12.52 2.54
N VAL A 75 7.55 -11.33 2.00
CA VAL A 75 6.80 -11.17 0.75
C VAL A 75 7.56 -11.80 -0.42
N ARG A 76 8.84 -11.52 -0.57
CA ARG A 76 9.65 -12.06 -1.67
C ARG A 76 9.82 -13.57 -1.62
N GLU A 77 9.92 -14.15 -0.43
CA GLU A 77 10.04 -15.61 -0.25
C GLU A 77 8.71 -16.33 -0.53
N ASN A 78 7.58 -15.68 -0.30
CA ASN A 78 6.27 -16.30 -0.51
C ASN A 78 5.72 -16.05 -1.92
N CYS A 79 5.58 -14.79 -2.32
CA CYS A 79 5.02 -14.42 -3.62
C CYS A 79 5.34 -12.95 -3.94
N SER A 80 6.07 -12.69 -5.00
CA SER A 80 6.34 -11.33 -5.46
C SER A 80 5.23 -10.82 -6.39
N THR A 81 5.16 -9.50 -6.58
CA THR A 81 4.31 -8.88 -7.61
C THR A 81 4.60 -9.45 -9.00
N THR A 82 5.86 -9.78 -9.28
CA THR A 82 6.24 -10.43 -10.54
C THR A 82 5.59 -11.81 -10.67
N ASP A 83 5.56 -12.61 -9.60
CA ASP A 83 4.93 -13.93 -9.63
C ASP A 83 3.42 -13.83 -9.88
N LEU A 84 2.78 -12.78 -9.36
CA LEU A 84 1.36 -12.53 -9.59
C LEU A 84 1.04 -12.15 -11.04
N LEU A 85 1.89 -11.33 -11.67
CA LEU A 85 1.56 -10.69 -12.94
C LEU A 85 2.21 -11.34 -14.17
N GLU A 86 3.31 -12.08 -14.00
CA GLU A 86 4.01 -12.68 -15.13
C GLU A 86 3.17 -13.76 -15.83
N GLY A 87 2.67 -13.43 -17.02
CA GLY A 87 1.84 -14.32 -17.82
C GLY A 87 0.33 -14.16 -17.64
N THR A 88 -0.15 -13.10 -16.96
CA THR A 88 -1.55 -12.68 -17.05
C THR A 88 -1.91 -12.29 -18.50
N LYS A 89 -3.15 -12.49 -18.89
CA LYS A 89 -3.65 -12.25 -20.25
C LYS A 89 -4.50 -10.99 -20.35
N GLU A 90 -5.27 -10.71 -19.30
CA GLU A 90 -6.06 -9.50 -19.21
C GLU A 90 -5.19 -8.34 -18.73
N PRO A 91 -5.12 -7.22 -19.48
CA PRO A 91 -4.29 -6.09 -19.09
C PRO A 91 -4.85 -5.38 -17.86
N LEU A 92 -3.98 -4.74 -17.09
CA LEU A 92 -4.35 -3.75 -16.10
C LEU A 92 -4.59 -2.39 -16.80
N ASP A 93 -5.61 -1.65 -16.35
CA ASP A 93 -5.80 -0.26 -16.74
C ASP A 93 -5.04 0.67 -15.79
N VAL A 94 -4.90 0.26 -14.53
CA VAL A 94 -4.15 0.94 -13.48
C VAL A 94 -3.34 -0.08 -12.69
N PHE A 95 -2.08 0.23 -12.46
CA PHE A 95 -1.23 -0.53 -11.55
C PHE A 95 -1.45 -0.05 -10.13
N SER A 96 -1.69 -0.95 -9.18
CA SER A 96 -1.91 -0.60 -7.78
C SER A 96 -1.00 -1.35 -6.82
N TYR A 97 -0.72 -0.70 -5.68
CA TYR A 97 -0.04 -1.32 -4.56
C TYR A 97 -0.52 -0.72 -3.24
N HIS A 98 -0.29 -1.43 -2.14
CA HIS A 98 -0.52 -0.96 -0.79
C HIS A 98 0.78 -0.53 -0.13
N TYR A 99 0.68 0.47 0.72
CA TYR A 99 1.82 1.00 1.45
C TYR A 99 1.52 1.17 2.93
N TYR A 100 2.38 0.56 3.74
CA TYR A 100 2.51 0.80 5.17
C TYR A 100 3.99 0.82 5.51
N ASN A 101 4.43 1.74 6.38
CA ASN A 101 5.84 1.81 6.78
C ASN A 101 6.33 0.55 7.51
N GLY A 102 5.42 -0.24 8.02
CA GLY A 102 5.70 -1.47 8.74
C GLY A 102 4.42 -2.06 9.31
N VAL A 103 4.52 -2.73 10.44
CA VAL A 103 3.40 -3.31 11.17
C VAL A 103 3.16 -2.59 12.49
N SER A 104 1.91 -2.51 12.91
CA SER A 104 1.51 -1.85 14.15
C SER A 104 2.01 -2.61 15.39
N GLU A 105 1.97 -1.94 16.53
CA GLU A 105 2.27 -2.52 17.83
C GLU A 105 1.45 -3.79 18.15
N ARG A 106 0.26 -3.94 17.55
CA ARG A 106 -0.56 -5.16 17.69
C ARG A 106 0.08 -6.38 17.05
N LEU A 107 0.85 -6.19 16.00
CA LEU A 107 1.55 -7.27 15.29
C LEU A 107 3.03 -7.37 15.69
N ALA A 108 3.52 -6.47 16.52
CA ALA A 108 4.93 -6.43 16.94
C ALA A 108 5.39 -7.71 17.66
N SER A 109 4.46 -8.47 18.27
CA SER A 109 4.77 -9.75 18.92
C SER A 109 5.10 -10.87 17.94
N VAL A 110 4.53 -10.82 16.73
CA VAL A 110 4.74 -11.82 15.66
C VAL A 110 5.70 -11.32 14.58
N MET A 111 5.79 -10.01 14.38
CA MET A 111 6.68 -9.35 13.42
C MET A 111 7.47 -8.22 14.08
N PRO A 112 8.34 -8.50 15.06
CA PRO A 112 9.03 -7.44 15.81
C PRO A 112 9.98 -6.61 14.95
N SER A 113 10.54 -7.18 13.89
CA SER A 113 11.41 -6.48 12.94
C SER A 113 10.66 -5.49 12.04
N GLY A 114 9.35 -5.63 11.94
CA GLY A 114 8.49 -4.75 11.11
C GLY A 114 7.92 -3.55 11.87
N HIS A 115 8.09 -3.48 13.18
CA HIS A 115 7.48 -2.44 14.01
C HIS A 115 8.42 -1.25 14.26
N TRP A 116 7.92 -0.04 14.06
CA TRP A 116 8.60 1.21 14.32
C TRP A 116 8.08 1.88 15.61
N LEU A 117 8.99 2.34 16.44
CA LEU A 117 8.63 3.08 17.64
C LEU A 117 8.37 4.57 17.32
N ALA A 118 7.58 5.23 18.14
CA ALA A 118 7.25 6.66 17.97
C ALA A 118 8.48 7.57 17.89
N ASP A 119 9.56 7.26 18.61
CA ASP A 119 10.80 8.02 18.60
C ASP A 119 11.62 7.86 17.30
N THR A 120 11.30 6.87 16.48
CA THR A 120 11.94 6.63 15.18
C THR A 120 11.10 7.10 13.99
N ALA A 121 9.84 7.48 14.22
CA ALA A 121 8.87 7.84 13.17
C ALA A 121 9.22 9.12 12.37
N HIS A 122 10.21 9.88 12.78
CA HIS A 122 10.69 11.07 12.07
C HIS A 122 12.17 10.98 11.65
N THR A 123 12.75 9.80 11.75
CA THR A 123 14.08 9.58 11.19
C THR A 123 14.01 9.51 9.66
N GLU A 124 15.09 9.92 8.98
CA GLU A 124 15.22 9.78 7.54
C GLU A 124 14.96 8.33 7.10
N ALA A 125 15.46 7.37 7.88
CA ALA A 125 15.25 5.96 7.64
C ALA A 125 13.77 5.55 7.57
N TYR A 126 12.94 6.13 8.42
CA TYR A 126 11.49 5.91 8.41
C TYR A 126 10.81 6.67 7.26
N LEU A 127 11.18 7.94 7.06
CA LEU A 127 10.51 8.82 6.09
C LEU A 127 10.82 8.43 4.64
N ASP A 128 12.00 7.88 4.36
CA ASP A 128 12.42 7.45 3.03
C ASP A 128 11.69 6.19 2.52
N VAL A 129 11.05 5.43 3.41
CA VAL A 129 10.40 4.14 3.05
C VAL A 129 9.31 4.34 2.00
N ALA A 130 8.48 5.37 2.11
CA ALA A 130 7.41 5.64 1.14
C ALA A 130 7.96 5.84 -0.28
N LEU A 131 9.01 6.65 -0.41
CA LEU A 131 9.65 6.92 -1.69
C LEU A 131 10.35 5.66 -2.25
N ASN A 132 10.95 4.85 -1.39
CA ASN A 132 11.59 3.60 -1.79
C ASN A 132 10.56 2.58 -2.29
N CYS A 133 9.41 2.46 -1.64
CA CYS A 133 8.31 1.64 -2.13
C CYS A 133 7.84 2.08 -3.52
N ALA A 134 7.55 3.37 -3.69
CA ALA A 134 7.12 3.89 -4.98
C ALA A 134 8.16 3.62 -6.09
N ARG A 135 9.45 3.80 -5.80
CA ARG A 135 10.55 3.49 -6.73
C ARG A 135 10.67 2.00 -7.06
N THR A 136 10.32 1.13 -6.12
CA THR A 136 10.33 -0.32 -6.34
C THR A 136 9.19 -0.76 -7.24
N TYR A 137 8.00 -0.19 -7.06
CA TYR A 137 6.84 -0.54 -7.88
C TYR A 137 6.81 0.12 -9.26
N ALA A 138 7.43 1.28 -9.44
CA ALA A 138 7.40 1.99 -10.73
C ALA A 138 7.90 1.16 -11.93
N PRO A 139 9.03 0.42 -11.86
CA PRO A 139 9.44 -0.47 -12.95
C PRO A 139 8.47 -1.63 -13.20
N LEU A 140 7.76 -2.09 -12.17
CA LEU A 140 6.73 -3.13 -12.31
C LEU A 140 5.49 -2.59 -13.01
N ARG A 141 5.07 -1.36 -12.68
CA ARG A 141 4.04 -0.64 -13.44
C ARG A 141 4.43 -0.52 -14.91
N ASP A 142 5.64 -0.06 -15.21
CA ASP A 142 6.10 0.12 -16.59
C ASP A 142 6.09 -1.19 -17.38
N LYS A 143 6.37 -2.31 -16.71
CA LYS A 143 6.36 -3.65 -17.32
C LYS A 143 4.96 -4.22 -17.51
N TYR A 144 4.09 -4.17 -16.47
CA TYR A 144 2.82 -4.90 -16.44
C TYR A 144 1.59 -4.03 -16.74
N CYS A 145 1.73 -2.71 -16.71
CA CYS A 145 0.69 -1.74 -17.02
C CYS A 145 1.30 -0.56 -17.81
N PRO A 146 1.91 -0.82 -19.00
CA PRO A 146 2.65 0.19 -19.74
C PRO A 146 1.74 1.35 -20.16
N GLY A 147 2.10 2.56 -19.72
CA GLY A 147 1.31 3.77 -19.98
C GLY A 147 0.11 3.99 -19.04
N GLY A 148 -0.15 3.05 -18.14
CA GLY A 148 -1.16 3.22 -17.11
C GLY A 148 -0.65 4.03 -15.91
N GLU A 149 -1.59 4.56 -15.13
CA GLU A 149 -1.28 5.22 -13.86
C GLU A 149 -0.82 4.21 -12.80
N MET A 150 -0.12 4.72 -11.78
CA MET A 150 0.25 3.95 -10.60
C MET A 150 -0.46 4.53 -9.38
N TRP A 151 -1.32 3.73 -8.75
CA TRP A 151 -2.12 4.14 -7.60
C TRP A 151 -1.66 3.46 -6.32
N VAL A 152 -1.74 4.19 -5.21
CA VAL A 152 -1.64 3.61 -3.86
C VAL A 152 -3.07 3.38 -3.37
N THR A 153 -3.54 2.15 -3.48
CA THR A 153 -4.95 1.84 -3.20
C THR A 153 -5.23 1.58 -1.72
N GLU A 154 -4.19 1.49 -0.90
CA GLU A 154 -4.29 1.48 0.55
C GLU A 154 -3.00 2.02 1.17
N SER A 155 -3.09 2.94 2.14
CA SER A 155 -1.93 3.46 2.84
C SER A 155 -2.22 3.82 4.31
N GLY A 156 -1.17 3.81 5.11
CA GLY A 156 -1.19 4.24 6.51
C GLY A 156 0.21 4.17 7.14
N ASP A 157 0.30 4.53 8.40
CA ASP A 157 1.56 4.48 9.15
C ASP A 157 2.07 3.05 9.37
N ALA A 158 1.15 2.12 9.68
CA ALA A 158 1.50 0.73 9.98
C ALA A 158 0.33 -0.22 9.70
N GLY A 159 0.59 -1.33 9.01
CA GLY A 159 -0.39 -2.38 8.77
C GLY A 159 -0.88 -3.03 10.07
N GLY A 160 -2.13 -3.50 10.09
CA GLY A 160 -2.74 -4.08 11.29
C GLY A 160 -3.40 -3.05 12.22
N GLY A 161 -3.84 -1.92 11.70
CA GLY A 161 -4.67 -0.96 12.40
C GLY A 161 -3.98 0.34 12.84
N GLY A 162 -2.74 0.53 12.45
CA GLY A 162 -1.94 1.69 12.83
C GLY A 162 -1.37 1.61 14.24
N ASP A 163 -0.38 2.42 14.51
CA ASP A 163 0.18 2.62 15.85
C ASP A 163 -0.61 3.68 16.63
N THR A 164 -0.59 3.62 17.95
CA THR A 164 -1.30 4.60 18.78
C THR A 164 -0.79 6.03 18.58
N TRP A 165 0.47 6.23 18.21
CA TRP A 165 1.02 7.54 17.88
C TRP A 165 0.49 8.12 16.56
N ALA A 166 -0.08 7.30 15.65
CA ALA A 166 -0.70 7.78 14.40
C ALA A 166 -1.92 8.67 14.64
N SER A 167 -2.56 8.59 15.81
CA SER A 167 -3.63 9.50 16.20
C SER A 167 -3.12 10.80 16.85
N THR A 168 -1.81 11.04 16.85
CA THR A 168 -1.16 12.21 17.43
C THR A 168 -0.59 13.17 16.38
N TYR A 169 -0.01 14.28 16.85
CA TYR A 169 0.59 15.27 15.96
C TYR A 169 1.84 14.76 15.20
N LEU A 170 2.44 13.66 15.62
CA LEU A 170 3.54 13.01 14.93
C LEU A 170 3.13 12.57 13.51
N ASP A 171 1.91 12.09 13.34
CA ASP A 171 1.41 11.61 12.06
C ASP A 171 1.21 12.70 11.00
N VAL A 172 1.13 13.97 11.40
CA VAL A 172 1.03 15.10 10.46
C VAL A 172 2.24 15.14 9.52
N PHE A 173 3.45 15.05 10.09
CA PHE A 173 4.68 15.14 9.31
C PHE A 173 4.90 13.90 8.45
N ARG A 174 4.62 12.71 8.99
CA ARG A 174 4.64 11.48 8.23
C ARG A 174 3.69 11.57 7.03
N THR A 175 2.44 11.95 7.26
CA THR A 175 1.42 12.05 6.19
C THR A 175 1.84 13.03 5.10
N LEU A 176 2.36 14.21 5.45
CA LEU A 176 2.83 15.18 4.47
C LEU A 176 4.04 14.68 3.68
N ASN A 177 4.99 14.02 4.35
CA ASN A 177 6.16 13.43 3.69
C ASN A 177 5.77 12.30 2.73
N GLU A 178 4.84 11.44 3.14
CA GLU A 178 4.29 10.36 2.32
C GLU A 178 3.61 10.89 1.06
N LEU A 179 2.72 11.87 1.21
CA LEU A 179 2.03 12.50 0.07
C LEU A 179 3.03 13.13 -0.90
N ALA A 180 4.07 13.83 -0.38
CA ALA A 180 5.11 14.42 -1.21
C ALA A 180 5.96 13.35 -1.93
N GLY A 181 6.30 12.27 -1.25
CA GLY A 181 7.04 11.15 -1.81
C GLY A 181 6.28 10.44 -2.92
N PHE A 182 5.00 10.16 -2.70
CA PHE A 182 4.15 9.53 -3.70
C PHE A 182 3.90 10.46 -4.90
N ALA A 183 3.60 11.74 -4.67
CA ALA A 183 3.39 12.70 -5.76
C ALA A 183 4.61 12.87 -6.68
N ALA A 184 5.80 12.48 -6.25
CA ALA A 184 7.00 12.52 -7.08
C ALA A 184 7.10 11.35 -8.08
N ILE A 185 6.42 10.24 -7.84
CA ILE A 185 6.55 8.99 -8.62
C ILE A 185 5.19 8.41 -8.98
N THR A 186 4.25 8.40 -8.04
CA THR A 186 2.87 7.93 -8.25
C THR A 186 2.09 9.01 -8.98
N ASP A 187 1.47 8.67 -10.07
CA ASP A 187 0.80 9.60 -10.98
C ASP A 187 -0.74 9.51 -10.94
N GLY A 188 -1.27 8.89 -9.90
CA GLY A 188 -2.70 8.66 -9.73
C GLY A 188 -3.19 8.95 -8.32
N VAL A 189 -4.12 8.14 -7.86
CA VAL A 189 -4.80 8.31 -6.58
C VAL A 189 -4.02 7.68 -5.43
N ILE A 190 -4.09 8.32 -4.27
CA ILE A 190 -3.59 7.78 -3.01
C ILE A 190 -4.78 7.64 -2.07
N PHE A 191 -5.11 6.41 -1.69
CA PHE A 191 -6.17 6.10 -0.74
C PHE A 191 -5.59 5.85 0.64
N HIS A 192 -6.04 6.64 1.60
CA HIS A 192 -5.69 6.42 3.00
C HIS A 192 -6.66 5.43 3.64
N ASN A 193 -6.15 4.44 4.32
CA ASN A 193 -6.93 3.49 5.11
C ASN A 193 -6.90 3.93 6.58
N THR A 194 -7.96 4.51 7.13
CA THR A 194 -9.32 4.65 6.63
C THR A 194 -9.92 6.00 7.06
N LEU A 195 -11.19 6.27 6.73
CA LEU A 195 -11.84 7.50 7.19
C LEU A 195 -12.01 7.52 8.72
N ALA A 196 -12.60 6.48 9.32
CA ALA A 196 -13.00 6.49 10.73
C ALA A 196 -12.88 5.11 11.41
N SER A 197 -11.76 4.45 11.25
CA SER A 197 -11.48 3.16 11.87
C SER A 197 -10.03 3.08 12.33
N SER A 198 -9.76 2.28 13.38
CA SER A 198 -8.41 2.02 13.89
C SER A 198 -7.62 3.28 14.28
N ASP A 199 -6.32 3.17 14.55
CA ASP A 199 -5.53 4.31 15.00
C ASP A 199 -5.08 5.19 13.84
N TYR A 200 -4.92 4.67 12.64
CA TYR A 200 -4.57 5.45 11.45
C TYR A 200 -5.73 6.24 10.82
N GLY A 201 -6.96 6.06 11.26
CA GLY A 201 -8.12 6.77 10.71
C GLY A 201 -8.02 8.29 10.79
N PHE A 202 -8.55 9.01 9.82
CA PHE A 202 -8.62 10.48 9.83
C PHE A 202 -9.57 11.03 10.90
N LEU A 203 -10.57 10.25 11.26
CA LEU A 203 -11.56 10.60 12.27
C LEU A 203 -11.51 9.61 13.43
N ALA A 204 -11.73 10.08 14.64
CA ALA A 204 -11.89 9.23 15.80
C ALA A 204 -13.15 8.35 15.65
N ARG A 205 -12.99 7.04 15.87
CA ARG A 205 -13.99 6.02 15.50
C ARG A 205 -15.40 6.26 16.07
N GLU A 206 -15.50 6.70 17.33
CA GLU A 206 -16.79 6.78 18.00
C GLU A 206 -17.46 8.16 17.90
N VAL A 207 -16.65 9.20 17.88
CA VAL A 207 -17.12 10.60 17.92
C VAL A 207 -16.94 11.35 16.61
N PHE A 208 -16.20 10.75 15.67
CA PHE A 208 -15.87 11.35 14.36
C PHE A 208 -15.13 12.70 14.43
N ASP A 209 -14.48 13.00 15.55
CA ASP A 209 -13.62 14.17 15.66
C ASP A 209 -12.39 14.02 14.76
N PRO A 210 -12.03 15.07 13.99
CA PRO A 210 -10.86 15.05 13.14
C PRO A 210 -9.56 14.85 13.94
N ARG A 211 -8.74 13.91 13.50
CA ARG A 211 -7.41 13.67 14.04
C ARG A 211 -6.36 14.57 13.36
N PRO A 212 -5.15 14.69 13.90
CA PRO A 212 -4.10 15.54 13.31
C PRO A 212 -3.80 15.22 11.84
N ASN A 213 -3.77 13.96 11.43
CA ASN A 213 -3.52 13.56 10.04
C ASN A 213 -4.63 14.02 9.06
N TYR A 214 -5.86 14.18 9.50
CA TYR A 214 -6.92 14.82 8.72
C TYR A 214 -6.52 16.25 8.30
N PHE A 215 -5.96 17.01 9.24
CA PHE A 215 -5.53 18.39 8.95
C PHE A 215 -4.30 18.43 8.06
N ALA A 216 -3.43 17.40 8.09
CA ALA A 216 -2.32 17.27 7.16
C ALA A 216 -2.83 17.15 5.71
N VAL A 217 -3.79 16.26 5.47
CA VAL A 217 -4.40 16.07 4.14
C VAL A 217 -5.19 17.32 3.71
N LEU A 218 -5.91 17.96 4.61
CA LEU A 218 -6.60 19.22 4.33
C LEU A 218 -5.62 20.32 3.92
N LEU A 219 -4.48 20.43 4.61
CA LEU A 219 -3.43 21.37 4.28
C LEU A 219 -2.83 21.07 2.90
N TRP A 220 -2.51 19.80 2.63
CA TRP A 220 -2.01 19.33 1.34
C TRP A 220 -2.95 19.75 0.20
N ASN A 221 -4.23 19.43 0.30
CA ASN A 221 -5.23 19.77 -0.71
C ASN A 221 -5.34 21.28 -0.95
N ARG A 222 -5.17 22.10 0.08
CA ARG A 222 -5.21 23.57 -0.06
C ARG A 222 -3.94 24.16 -0.69
N LEU A 223 -2.79 23.53 -0.46
CA LEU A 223 -1.51 24.00 -0.98
C LEU A 223 -1.25 23.53 -2.41
N MET A 224 -1.60 22.29 -2.71
CA MET A 224 -1.32 21.68 -4.02
C MET A 224 -2.35 22.08 -5.09
N GLY A 225 -3.52 22.56 -4.69
CA GLY A 225 -4.57 22.95 -5.62
C GLY A 225 -5.23 21.78 -6.32
N THR A 226 -5.95 22.07 -7.39
CA THR A 226 -6.74 21.11 -8.19
C THR A 226 -6.24 21.03 -9.64
N THR A 227 -5.00 21.38 -9.87
CA THR A 227 -4.39 21.32 -11.23
C THR A 227 -3.59 20.05 -11.40
#